data_53bfd3216257bf6300d487163072bfc4
#
_entry.id   53bfd3216257bf6300d487163072bfc4
#
_cell.length_a   1.000
_cell.length_b   1.000
_cell.length_c   1.000
_cell.angle_alpha   90.00
_cell.angle_beta   90.00
_cell.angle_gamma   90.00
#
_symmetry.space_group_name_H-M   'P 1'
#
loop_
_entity.id
_entity.type
_entity.pdbx_description
1 polymer ?
#
loop_
_entity_poly.entity_id
_entity_poly.type
_entity_poly.pdbx_seq_one_letter_code
_entity_poly.pdbx_strand_id
1 'polypeptide(L)'
;MSKRISTYSLLLLLLFVTTYASAISPNFTTKEVKFVSEGVSLAGTIFTPDKVQAAVVIVHGSGQEKRMIDFATTLANNGIAVLTYDKRGVGESAGIYAGPEVGTNNVDFSNLNLLSLDASAAVNTLAKSLSNDKTPIGLIGGSQAGWIIPLAAEKNKKVKFMAIFSGALITVKEQLRFQFYTNGDTNFWDTHSEEDARKHVFNDPDRYEFIDTNPNDNLSKLSIPGLWIFGGKDIQVPVNLSIEYLDILKSKGKHYEYKLFPNLGHNTAFSDSEEPMKYILNWVKSIDK
;
A
#
# COMPACT_ATOMS: atom_id res chain seq x y z
N MET A 1 -74.47 -30.78 42.52
CA MET A 1 -74.21 -29.76 41.51
C MET A 1 -72.66 -29.66 41.32
N SER A 2 -72.14 -30.33 40.27
CA SER A 2 -70.71 -30.36 39.98
C SER A 2 -70.48 -29.55 38.72
N LYS A 3 -69.62 -28.48 38.81
CA LYS A 3 -69.24 -27.66 37.70
C LYS A 3 -68.00 -28.29 37.03
N ARG A 4 -68.14 -28.70 35.78
CA ARG A 4 -67.02 -29.10 34.90
C ARG A 4 -66.27 -27.84 34.42
N ILE A 5 -64.98 -27.77 34.68
CA ILE A 5 -64.08 -26.78 34.11
C ILE A 5 -63.48 -27.40 32.86
N SER A 6 -63.71 -26.78 31.72
CA SER A 6 -63.14 -27.14 30.42
C SER A 6 -61.80 -26.44 30.24
N THR A 7 -60.74 -27.21 30.13
CA THR A 7 -59.41 -26.74 29.85
C THR A 7 -59.16 -26.69 28.33
N TYR A 8 -59.09 -25.50 27.73
CA TYR A 8 -58.66 -25.32 26.36
C TYR A 8 -57.14 -25.26 26.35
N SER A 9 -56.47 -26.27 25.81
CA SER A 9 -55.05 -26.25 25.51
C SER A 9 -54.80 -25.44 24.24
N LEU A 10 -54.17 -24.29 24.39
CA LEU A 10 -53.72 -23.45 23.28
C LEU A 10 -52.34 -23.97 22.83
N LEU A 11 -52.34 -24.66 21.68
CA LEU A 11 -51.09 -25.15 21.06
C LEU A 11 -50.44 -23.98 20.29
N LEU A 12 -49.37 -23.37 20.85
CA LEU A 12 -48.62 -22.32 20.21
C LEU A 12 -47.62 -22.97 19.26
N LEU A 13 -47.87 -22.92 17.95
CA LEU A 13 -46.95 -23.38 16.91
C LEU A 13 -45.90 -22.30 16.66
N LEU A 14 -44.71 -22.44 17.24
CA LEU A 14 -43.56 -21.57 16.95
C LEU A 14 -42.98 -21.96 15.59
N LEU A 15 -43.29 -21.17 14.55
CA LEU A 15 -42.63 -21.22 13.26
C LEU A 15 -41.22 -20.59 13.39
N PHE A 16 -40.19 -21.42 13.49
CA PHE A 16 -38.80 -20.99 13.30
C PHE A 16 -38.57 -20.70 11.82
N VAL A 17 -38.61 -19.43 11.44
CA VAL A 17 -38.13 -18.98 10.13
C VAL A 17 -36.60 -18.89 10.23
N THR A 18 -35.90 -19.93 9.79
CA THR A 18 -34.47 -19.89 9.60
C THR A 18 -34.18 -19.07 8.34
N THR A 19 -33.83 -17.79 8.52
CA THR A 19 -33.26 -16.99 7.46
C THR A 19 -31.85 -17.50 7.18
N TYR A 20 -31.69 -18.29 6.14
CA TYR A 20 -30.38 -18.57 5.56
C TYR A 20 -29.85 -17.27 4.95
N ALA A 21 -29.00 -16.57 5.66
CA ALA A 21 -28.15 -15.58 5.02
C ALA A 21 -27.25 -16.33 4.03
N SER A 22 -27.55 -16.26 2.74
CA SER A 22 -26.64 -16.72 1.70
C SER A 22 -25.38 -15.90 1.84
N ALA A 23 -24.31 -16.48 2.38
CA ALA A 23 -22.99 -15.91 2.30
C ALA A 23 -22.66 -15.77 0.81
N ILE A 24 -22.58 -14.53 0.33
CA ILE A 24 -22.12 -14.26 -1.04
C ILE A 24 -20.70 -14.82 -1.09
N SER A 25 -20.52 -15.89 -1.86
CA SER A 25 -19.17 -16.43 -2.08
C SER A 25 -18.30 -15.34 -2.69
N PRO A 26 -17.07 -15.17 -2.19
CA PRO A 26 -16.16 -14.17 -2.78
C PRO A 26 -15.95 -14.49 -4.26
N ASN A 27 -15.95 -13.47 -5.10
CA ASN A 27 -15.73 -13.58 -6.55
C ASN A 27 -14.22 -13.71 -6.91
N PHE A 28 -13.45 -14.31 -6.01
CA PHE A 28 -12.03 -14.60 -6.19
C PHE A 28 -11.64 -15.88 -5.44
N THR A 29 -10.53 -16.49 -5.87
CA THR A 29 -9.87 -17.60 -5.17
C THR A 29 -8.59 -17.13 -4.51
N THR A 30 -8.13 -17.84 -3.49
CA THR A 30 -6.85 -17.59 -2.82
C THR A 30 -5.91 -18.77 -2.95
N LYS A 31 -4.60 -18.49 -3.02
CA LYS A 31 -3.54 -19.51 -3.06
C LYS A 31 -2.36 -19.06 -2.22
N GLU A 32 -1.99 -19.87 -1.24
CA GLU A 32 -0.75 -19.69 -0.50
C GLU A 32 0.45 -19.97 -1.40
N VAL A 33 1.47 -19.13 -1.30
CA VAL A 33 2.69 -19.24 -2.09
C VAL A 33 3.92 -18.98 -1.22
N LYS A 34 5.02 -19.65 -1.61
CA LYS A 34 6.36 -19.31 -1.14
C LYS A 34 7.22 -18.98 -2.34
N PHE A 35 8.06 -17.97 -2.21
CA PHE A 35 9.00 -17.57 -3.26
C PHE A 35 10.34 -17.14 -2.64
N VAL A 36 11.40 -17.18 -3.43
CA VAL A 36 12.74 -16.88 -2.95
C VAL A 36 13.17 -15.51 -3.46
N SER A 37 13.72 -14.69 -2.57
CA SER A 37 14.38 -13.43 -2.87
C SER A 37 15.71 -13.38 -2.10
N GLU A 38 16.83 -13.17 -2.82
CA GLU A 38 18.16 -13.09 -2.24
C GLU A 38 18.46 -14.22 -1.23
N GLY A 39 18.16 -15.47 -1.64
CA GLY A 39 18.37 -16.67 -0.83
C GLY A 39 17.39 -16.87 0.34
N VAL A 40 16.42 -15.97 0.52
CA VAL A 40 15.45 -16.02 1.62
C VAL A 40 14.08 -16.42 1.10
N SER A 41 13.41 -17.37 1.80
CA SER A 41 12.03 -17.77 1.49
C SER A 41 11.03 -16.77 2.08
N LEU A 42 10.21 -16.19 1.24
CA LEU A 42 9.12 -15.29 1.61
C LEU A 42 7.77 -16.00 1.40
N ALA A 43 6.85 -15.78 2.34
CA ALA A 43 5.52 -16.36 2.33
C ALA A 43 4.46 -15.33 1.96
N GLY A 44 3.53 -15.69 1.10
CA GLY A 44 2.48 -14.79 0.64
C GLY A 44 1.22 -15.52 0.21
N THR A 45 0.21 -14.74 -0.13
CA THR A 45 -1.08 -15.23 -0.64
C THR A 45 -1.39 -14.51 -1.95
N ILE A 46 -1.78 -15.25 -2.97
CA ILE A 46 -2.30 -14.72 -4.23
C ILE A 46 -3.82 -14.77 -4.18
N PHE A 47 -4.45 -13.64 -4.48
CA PHE A 47 -5.88 -13.49 -4.69
C PHE A 47 -6.14 -13.38 -6.18
N THR A 48 -6.95 -14.27 -6.73
CA THR A 48 -7.25 -14.30 -8.17
C THR A 48 -8.75 -14.13 -8.39
N PRO A 49 -9.20 -12.95 -8.84
CA PRO A 49 -10.59 -12.72 -9.24
C PRO A 49 -11.02 -13.60 -10.41
N ASP A 50 -12.33 -13.87 -10.51
CA ASP A 50 -12.92 -14.59 -11.66
C ASP A 50 -12.65 -13.88 -12.99
N LYS A 51 -12.60 -12.54 -12.95
CA LYS A 51 -12.25 -11.69 -14.09
C LYS A 51 -11.11 -10.75 -13.69
N VAL A 52 -9.91 -11.04 -14.19
CA VAL A 52 -8.70 -10.25 -13.93
C VAL A 52 -8.60 -9.12 -14.95
N GLN A 53 -8.62 -7.86 -14.48
CA GLN A 53 -8.41 -6.66 -15.31
C GLN A 53 -6.99 -6.14 -15.22
N ALA A 54 -6.39 -6.20 -14.03
CA ALA A 54 -5.01 -5.84 -13.73
C ALA A 54 -4.49 -6.72 -12.59
N ALA A 55 -3.21 -6.67 -12.33
CA ALA A 55 -2.59 -7.38 -11.21
C ALA A 55 -1.67 -6.44 -10.44
N VAL A 56 -1.54 -6.64 -9.12
CA VAL A 56 -0.64 -5.85 -8.28
C VAL A 56 0.07 -6.70 -7.24
N VAL A 57 1.29 -6.27 -6.88
CA VAL A 57 1.96 -6.70 -5.67
C VAL A 57 1.83 -5.58 -4.64
N ILE A 58 1.42 -5.92 -3.42
CA ILE A 58 1.39 -4.99 -2.30
C ILE A 58 2.79 -4.88 -1.70
N VAL A 59 3.34 -3.67 -1.66
CA VAL A 59 4.64 -3.32 -1.08
C VAL A 59 4.42 -2.64 0.27
N HIS A 60 5.14 -3.10 1.27
CA HIS A 60 4.94 -2.69 2.66
C HIS A 60 5.48 -1.30 2.98
N GLY A 61 4.92 -0.68 4.02
CA GLY A 61 5.49 0.46 4.73
C GLY A 61 6.66 0.07 5.65
N SER A 62 6.98 0.90 6.66
CA SER A 62 8.17 0.71 7.50
C SER A 62 7.99 -0.34 8.62
N GLY A 63 6.76 -0.68 9.01
CA GLY A 63 6.47 -1.54 10.16
C GLY A 63 6.70 -3.03 9.94
N GLN A 64 6.42 -3.83 11.00
CA GLN A 64 6.37 -5.30 10.96
C GLN A 64 5.11 -5.78 10.26
N GLU A 65 5.04 -5.56 8.95
CA GLU A 65 3.83 -5.84 8.20
C GLU A 65 3.77 -7.28 7.72
N LYS A 66 2.68 -7.95 8.06
CA LYS A 66 2.26 -9.22 7.47
C LYS A 66 1.49 -8.99 6.19
N ARG A 67 1.00 -10.08 5.59
CA ARG A 67 0.08 -10.02 4.45
C ARG A 67 -1.11 -9.11 4.77
N MET A 68 -1.37 -8.17 3.88
CA MET A 68 -2.45 -7.18 4.02
C MET A 68 -3.73 -7.77 3.42
N ILE A 69 -4.33 -8.74 4.12
CA ILE A 69 -5.45 -9.56 3.62
C ILE A 69 -6.68 -8.71 3.27
N ASP A 70 -7.07 -7.78 4.12
CA ASP A 70 -8.26 -6.94 3.90
C ASP A 70 -8.06 -6.00 2.70
N PHE A 71 -6.87 -5.43 2.57
CA PHE A 71 -6.50 -4.61 1.43
C PHE A 71 -6.50 -5.43 0.13
N ALA A 72 -5.90 -6.63 0.15
CA ALA A 72 -5.89 -7.56 -0.98
C ALA A 72 -7.32 -8.01 -1.35
N THR A 73 -8.18 -8.27 -0.36
CA THR A 73 -9.60 -8.60 -0.55
C THR A 73 -10.35 -7.47 -1.26
N THR A 74 -10.12 -6.23 -0.83
CA THR A 74 -10.74 -5.06 -1.46
C THR A 74 -10.34 -4.93 -2.93
N LEU A 75 -9.06 -5.11 -3.25
CA LEU A 75 -8.56 -5.09 -4.63
C LEU A 75 -9.13 -6.25 -5.46
N ALA A 76 -9.14 -7.48 -4.90
CA ALA A 76 -9.62 -8.67 -5.57
C ALA A 76 -11.12 -8.58 -5.89
N ASN A 77 -11.94 -8.09 -4.97
CA ASN A 77 -13.37 -7.83 -5.21
C ASN A 77 -13.62 -6.81 -6.34
N ASN A 78 -12.60 -6.04 -6.69
CA ASN A 78 -12.62 -5.05 -7.77
C ASN A 78 -11.97 -5.56 -9.07
N GLY A 79 -11.70 -6.87 -9.21
CA GLY A 79 -11.17 -7.46 -10.42
C GLY A 79 -9.65 -7.30 -10.59
N ILE A 80 -8.93 -6.99 -9.53
CA ILE A 80 -7.47 -6.86 -9.53
C ILE A 80 -6.87 -8.09 -8.85
N ALA A 81 -6.05 -8.87 -9.57
CA ALA A 81 -5.31 -9.97 -8.98
C ALA A 81 -4.21 -9.42 -8.06
N VAL A 82 -4.02 -10.03 -6.90
CA VAL A 82 -3.12 -9.47 -5.87
C VAL A 82 -2.19 -10.53 -5.35
N LEU A 83 -0.90 -10.20 -5.21
CA LEU A 83 0.00 -10.92 -4.33
C LEU A 83 0.34 -9.99 -3.15
N THR A 84 -0.01 -10.44 -1.95
CA THR A 84 0.45 -9.87 -0.68
C THR A 84 1.31 -10.88 0.05
N TYR A 85 2.35 -10.44 0.75
CA TYR A 85 3.31 -11.34 1.40
C TYR A 85 3.71 -10.80 2.77
N ASP A 86 4.22 -11.65 3.65
CA ASP A 86 4.81 -11.21 4.91
C ASP A 86 6.17 -10.57 4.61
N LYS A 87 6.40 -9.38 5.16
CA LYS A 87 7.68 -8.69 5.03
C LYS A 87 8.83 -9.58 5.47
N ARG A 88 9.99 -9.44 4.86
CA ARG A 88 11.22 -10.17 5.24
C ARG A 88 11.43 -10.15 6.76
N GLY A 89 11.61 -11.32 7.40
CA GLY A 89 11.77 -11.49 8.83
C GLY A 89 10.50 -11.28 9.67
N VAL A 90 9.32 -11.24 9.03
CA VAL A 90 8.02 -11.08 9.69
C VAL A 90 7.11 -12.25 9.33
N GLY A 91 6.23 -12.65 10.25
CA GLY A 91 5.23 -13.69 10.02
C GLY A 91 5.86 -15.03 9.62
N GLU A 92 5.48 -15.54 8.45
CA GLU A 92 5.98 -16.80 7.89
C GLU A 92 7.16 -16.60 6.91
N SER A 93 7.55 -15.35 6.66
CA SER A 93 8.72 -15.01 5.85
C SER A 93 9.99 -15.16 6.66
N ALA A 94 10.96 -15.88 6.10
CA ALA A 94 12.29 -15.99 6.68
C ALA A 94 13.10 -14.69 6.50
N GLY A 95 14.34 -14.68 7.01
CA GLY A 95 15.25 -13.55 6.92
C GLY A 95 15.26 -12.72 8.19
N ILE A 96 15.83 -11.51 8.08
CA ILE A 96 15.96 -10.56 9.19
C ILE A 96 15.10 -9.34 8.90
N TYR A 97 14.27 -8.98 9.88
CA TYR A 97 13.50 -7.74 9.82
C TYR A 97 14.41 -6.55 10.17
N ALA A 98 14.33 -5.50 9.36
CA ALA A 98 14.87 -4.19 9.66
C ALA A 98 13.71 -3.18 9.68
N GLY A 99 13.43 -2.64 10.85
CA GLY A 99 12.38 -1.66 11.07
C GLY A 99 12.78 -0.62 12.11
N PRO A 100 12.01 0.45 12.28
CA PRO A 100 12.37 1.57 13.15
C PRO A 100 12.54 1.17 14.62
N GLU A 101 11.85 0.12 15.06
CA GLU A 101 11.90 -0.39 16.44
C GLU A 101 13.12 -1.30 16.71
N VAL A 102 13.83 -1.78 15.69
CA VAL A 102 15.02 -2.66 15.87
C VAL A 102 16.32 -1.98 15.46
N GLY A 103 16.27 -0.72 15.11
CA GLY A 103 17.44 0.07 14.75
C GLY A 103 17.19 1.05 13.63
N THR A 104 18.26 1.71 13.19
CA THR A 104 18.19 2.82 12.25
C THR A 104 18.31 2.40 10.79
N ASN A 105 18.62 1.14 10.52
CA ASN A 105 18.95 0.66 9.19
C ASN A 105 17.74 0.35 8.30
N ASN A 106 16.50 0.55 8.80
CA ASN A 106 15.29 0.29 8.02
C ASN A 106 15.16 1.20 6.79
N VAL A 107 15.80 2.35 6.79
CA VAL A 107 15.76 3.35 5.71
C VAL A 107 17.11 3.50 4.98
N ASP A 108 18.14 2.76 5.39
CA ASP A 108 19.40 2.68 4.63
C ASP A 108 19.16 2.13 3.22
N PHE A 109 19.87 2.67 2.25
CA PHE A 109 19.76 2.22 0.85
C PHE A 109 19.90 0.72 0.69
N SER A 110 20.78 0.06 1.45
CA SER A 110 20.98 -1.39 1.36
C SER A 110 19.72 -2.15 1.72
N ASN A 111 18.98 -1.74 2.76
CA ASN A 111 17.71 -2.33 3.14
C ASN A 111 16.59 -2.00 2.15
N LEU A 112 16.44 -0.74 1.73
CA LEU A 112 15.43 -0.36 0.74
C LEU A 112 15.65 -1.09 -0.60
N ASN A 113 16.91 -1.25 -1.00
CA ASN A 113 17.29 -2.03 -2.18
C ASN A 113 16.92 -3.51 -2.01
N LEU A 114 17.17 -4.11 -0.85
CA LEU A 114 16.80 -5.48 -0.55
C LEU A 114 15.28 -5.70 -0.59
N LEU A 115 14.50 -4.80 0.02
CA LEU A 115 13.04 -4.84 -0.04
C LEU A 115 12.51 -4.64 -1.47
N SER A 116 13.21 -3.87 -2.30
CA SER A 116 12.86 -3.73 -3.72
C SER A 116 13.08 -5.02 -4.52
N LEU A 117 14.08 -5.82 -4.15
CA LEU A 117 14.30 -7.16 -4.73
C LEU A 117 13.22 -8.14 -4.29
N ASP A 118 12.74 -8.04 -3.04
CA ASP A 118 11.60 -8.82 -2.55
C ASP A 118 10.34 -8.51 -3.35
N ALA A 119 10.02 -7.23 -3.55
CA ALA A 119 8.90 -6.81 -4.38
C ALA A 119 9.04 -7.30 -5.83
N SER A 120 10.24 -7.24 -6.41
CA SER A 120 10.54 -7.75 -7.75
C SER A 120 10.34 -9.27 -7.85
N ALA A 121 10.76 -10.04 -6.84
CA ALA A 121 10.55 -11.49 -6.77
C ALA A 121 9.05 -11.82 -6.65
N ALA A 122 8.30 -11.05 -5.85
CA ALA A 122 6.85 -11.15 -5.75
C ALA A 122 6.15 -10.88 -7.11
N VAL A 123 6.58 -9.85 -7.86
CA VAL A 123 6.09 -9.59 -9.23
C VAL A 123 6.32 -10.79 -10.14
N ASN A 124 7.50 -11.40 -10.10
CA ASN A 124 7.80 -12.58 -10.91
C ASN A 124 6.94 -13.78 -10.52
N THR A 125 6.61 -13.92 -9.24
CA THR A 125 5.74 -14.98 -8.72
C THR A 125 4.29 -14.76 -9.15
N LEU A 126 3.77 -13.54 -9.03
CA LEU A 126 2.44 -13.19 -9.48
C LEU A 126 2.29 -13.40 -11.00
N ALA A 127 3.27 -12.94 -11.79
CA ALA A 127 3.26 -13.10 -13.24
C ALA A 127 3.13 -14.56 -13.69
N LYS A 128 3.76 -15.51 -12.97
CA LYS A 128 3.67 -16.94 -13.25
C LYS A 128 2.30 -17.54 -12.92
N SER A 129 1.50 -16.88 -12.08
CA SER A 129 0.19 -17.35 -11.65
C SER A 129 -0.95 -16.83 -12.54
N LEU A 130 -0.70 -15.79 -13.33
CA LEU A 130 -1.69 -15.21 -14.23
C LEU A 130 -1.90 -16.11 -15.46
N SER A 131 -3.16 -16.32 -15.83
CA SER A 131 -3.53 -17.07 -17.04
C SER A 131 -3.34 -16.27 -18.32
N ASN A 132 -3.35 -14.94 -18.25
CA ASN A 132 -3.14 -14.03 -19.36
C ASN A 132 -1.84 -13.23 -19.14
N ASP A 133 -0.86 -13.46 -19.97
CA ASP A 133 0.46 -12.82 -19.94
C ASP A 133 0.43 -11.33 -20.31
N LYS A 134 -0.67 -10.85 -20.90
CA LYS A 134 -0.90 -9.44 -21.24
C LYS A 134 -1.49 -8.64 -20.07
N THR A 135 -1.91 -9.29 -18.99
CA THR A 135 -2.43 -8.58 -17.80
C THR A 135 -1.36 -7.64 -17.26
N PRO A 136 -1.64 -6.31 -17.17
CA PRO A 136 -0.66 -5.36 -16.62
C PRO A 136 -0.44 -5.64 -15.14
N ILE A 137 0.83 -5.68 -14.74
CA ILE A 137 1.23 -5.88 -13.35
C ILE A 137 1.78 -4.57 -12.80
N GLY A 138 1.25 -4.10 -11.70
CA GLY A 138 1.73 -2.92 -10.98
C GLY A 138 2.27 -3.24 -9.59
N LEU A 139 2.84 -2.20 -8.99
CA LEU A 139 3.19 -2.17 -7.56
C LEU A 139 2.27 -1.17 -6.86
N ILE A 140 1.74 -1.56 -5.70
CA ILE A 140 0.90 -0.69 -4.87
C ILE A 140 1.40 -0.73 -3.43
N GLY A 141 1.46 0.42 -2.76
CA GLY A 141 1.91 0.47 -1.38
C GLY A 141 1.86 1.87 -0.80
N GLY A 142 2.28 2.03 0.45
CA GLY A 142 2.23 3.33 1.13
C GLY A 142 3.49 3.65 1.92
N SER A 143 3.67 4.93 2.25
CA SER A 143 4.75 5.40 3.12
C SER A 143 6.13 4.99 2.59
N GLN A 144 6.92 4.18 3.31
CA GLN A 144 8.24 3.67 2.90
C GLN A 144 8.22 3.02 1.49
N ALA A 145 7.08 2.47 1.06
CA ALA A 145 6.93 1.94 -0.29
C ALA A 145 7.19 3.00 -1.39
N GLY A 146 7.09 4.29 -1.07
CA GLY A 146 7.43 5.39 -1.97
C GLY A 146 8.88 5.37 -2.48
N TRP A 147 9.82 4.85 -1.70
CA TRP A 147 11.20 4.62 -2.14
C TRP A 147 11.41 3.22 -2.74
N ILE A 148 10.73 2.21 -2.20
CA ILE A 148 10.90 0.81 -2.61
C ILE A 148 10.33 0.56 -4.01
N ILE A 149 9.14 1.10 -4.30
CA ILE A 149 8.42 0.86 -5.57
C ILE A 149 9.22 1.37 -6.78
N PRO A 150 9.75 2.60 -6.81
CA PRO A 150 10.58 3.06 -7.93
C PRO A 150 11.83 2.20 -8.15
N LEU A 151 12.51 1.78 -7.06
CA LEU A 151 13.65 0.87 -7.12
C LEU A 151 13.28 -0.48 -7.73
N ALA A 152 12.14 -1.07 -7.31
CA ALA A 152 11.66 -2.35 -7.82
C ALA A 152 11.23 -2.27 -9.29
N ALA A 153 10.54 -1.19 -9.67
CA ALA A 153 10.09 -0.95 -11.04
C ALA A 153 11.24 -0.78 -12.03
N GLU A 154 12.33 -0.10 -11.62
CA GLU A 154 13.52 0.01 -12.46
C GLU A 154 14.18 -1.35 -12.71
N LYS A 155 14.21 -2.23 -11.69
CA LYS A 155 14.80 -3.57 -11.77
C LYS A 155 13.94 -4.59 -12.52
N ASN A 156 12.61 -4.41 -12.55
CA ASN A 156 11.69 -5.41 -13.10
C ASN A 156 10.78 -4.83 -14.19
N LYS A 157 11.11 -5.12 -15.44
CA LYS A 157 10.37 -4.62 -16.62
C LYS A 157 8.95 -5.20 -16.79
N LYS A 158 8.56 -6.18 -15.95
CA LYS A 158 7.16 -6.65 -15.88
C LYS A 158 6.26 -5.66 -15.14
N VAL A 159 6.82 -4.76 -14.32
CA VAL A 159 6.07 -3.68 -13.69
C VAL A 159 5.65 -2.68 -14.77
N LYS A 160 4.34 -2.42 -14.86
CA LYS A 160 3.73 -1.56 -15.89
C LYS A 160 3.12 -0.29 -15.32
N PHE A 161 2.90 -0.21 -14.01
CA PHE A 161 2.38 0.98 -13.33
C PHE A 161 2.74 0.96 -11.84
N MET A 162 2.62 2.11 -11.21
CA MET A 162 2.85 2.30 -9.78
C MET A 162 1.68 3.07 -9.15
N ALA A 163 1.23 2.64 -7.96
CA ALA A 163 0.19 3.30 -7.18
C ALA A 163 0.69 3.47 -5.74
N ILE A 164 0.82 4.70 -5.27
CA ILE A 164 1.53 4.99 -4.03
C ILE A 164 0.67 5.88 -3.13
N PHE A 165 0.41 5.42 -1.92
CA PHE A 165 -0.27 6.18 -0.88
C PHE A 165 0.74 6.84 0.04
N SER A 166 0.68 8.15 0.20
CA SER A 166 1.48 8.94 1.15
C SER A 166 2.99 8.62 1.11
N GLY A 167 3.51 8.33 -0.09
CA GLY A 167 4.94 8.08 -0.29
C GLY A 167 5.66 9.36 -0.71
N ALA A 168 6.79 9.67 -0.04
CA ALA A 168 7.57 10.86 -0.33
C ALA A 168 8.28 10.78 -1.69
N LEU A 169 8.45 11.96 -2.32
CA LEU A 169 9.29 12.14 -3.52
C LEU A 169 10.57 12.92 -3.21
N ILE A 170 10.94 13.00 -1.98
CA ILE A 170 12.18 13.59 -1.48
C ILE A 170 13.10 12.48 -0.96
N THR A 171 14.32 12.82 -0.64
CA THR A 171 15.25 11.86 -0.06
C THR A 171 14.78 11.37 1.31
N VAL A 172 15.28 10.22 1.73
CA VAL A 172 14.94 9.68 3.06
C VAL A 172 15.36 10.65 4.16
N LYS A 173 16.56 11.24 4.05
CA LYS A 173 17.06 12.20 5.06
C LYS A 173 16.17 13.43 5.15
N GLU A 174 15.78 14.02 4.04
CA GLU A 174 14.85 15.15 4.01
C GLU A 174 13.50 14.82 4.66
N GLN A 175 12.96 13.65 4.37
CA GLN A 175 11.69 13.24 4.99
C GLN A 175 11.84 12.98 6.49
N LEU A 176 12.94 12.37 6.94
CA LEU A 176 13.16 12.18 8.38
C LEU A 176 13.32 13.51 9.13
N ARG A 177 14.00 14.51 8.54
CA ARG A 177 14.08 15.86 9.13
C ARG A 177 12.68 16.46 9.34
N PHE A 178 11.81 16.34 8.33
CA PHE A 178 10.42 16.76 8.46
C PHE A 178 9.69 16.00 9.56
N GLN A 179 9.80 14.69 9.57
CA GLN A 179 9.14 13.84 10.56
C GLN A 179 9.61 14.10 11.99
N PHE A 180 10.90 14.42 12.19
CA PHE A 180 11.43 14.82 13.47
C PHE A 180 10.93 16.20 13.90
N TYR A 181 10.79 17.12 12.95
CA TYR A 181 10.25 18.46 13.22
C TYR A 181 8.78 18.41 13.63
N THR A 182 7.95 17.66 12.92
CA THR A 182 6.52 17.49 13.27
C THR A 182 6.34 16.73 14.58
N ASN A 183 7.27 15.86 14.92
CA ASN A 183 7.28 15.05 16.16
C ASN A 183 5.95 14.34 16.45
N GLY A 184 5.19 13.98 15.41
CA GLY A 184 3.90 13.30 15.53
C GLY A 184 2.74 14.20 16.00
N ASP A 185 2.93 15.53 16.04
CA ASP A 185 1.87 16.47 16.42
C ASP A 185 0.77 16.50 15.35
N THR A 186 -0.39 15.97 15.68
CA THR A 186 -1.55 15.92 14.77
C THR A 186 -2.14 17.30 14.46
N ASN A 187 -1.83 18.32 15.27
CA ASN A 187 -2.24 19.72 15.07
C ASN A 187 -1.13 20.57 14.46
N PHE A 188 -0.05 19.95 14.00
CA PHE A 188 1.12 20.64 13.46
C PHE A 188 0.76 21.75 12.46
N TRP A 189 -0.10 21.47 11.51
CA TRP A 189 -0.51 22.42 10.46
C TRP A 189 -1.43 23.55 10.94
N ASP A 190 -1.94 23.48 12.18
CA ASP A 190 -2.72 24.57 12.77
C ASP A 190 -1.80 25.70 13.32
N THR A 191 -0.52 25.40 13.55
CA THR A 191 0.45 26.30 14.19
C THR A 191 1.72 26.55 13.41
N HIS A 192 1.98 25.77 12.36
CA HIS A 192 3.22 25.86 11.56
C HIS A 192 2.90 26.11 10.09
N SER A 193 3.78 26.87 9.42
CA SER A 193 3.68 27.15 8.00
C SER A 193 4.45 26.13 7.15
N GLU A 194 4.11 26.07 5.87
CA GLU A 194 4.88 25.31 4.87
C GLU A 194 6.32 25.82 4.75
N GLU A 195 6.55 27.15 4.90
CA GLU A 195 7.88 27.75 4.88
C GLU A 195 8.74 27.25 6.04
N ASP A 196 8.17 27.19 7.25
CA ASP A 196 8.88 26.63 8.42
C ASP A 196 9.21 25.17 8.21
N ALA A 197 8.26 24.38 7.71
CA ALA A 197 8.49 22.96 7.43
C ALA A 197 9.64 22.77 6.43
N ARG A 198 9.66 23.53 5.33
CA ARG A 198 10.74 23.49 4.32
C ARG A 198 12.09 23.86 4.90
N LYS A 199 12.15 24.88 5.76
CA LYS A 199 13.37 25.27 6.43
C LYS A 199 14.00 24.11 7.20
N HIS A 200 13.21 23.35 7.95
CA HIS A 200 13.67 22.19 8.69
C HIS A 200 14.03 21.02 7.78
N VAL A 201 13.28 20.77 6.73
CA VAL A 201 13.61 19.75 5.72
C VAL A 201 14.99 19.95 5.13
N PHE A 202 15.37 21.20 4.80
CA PHE A 202 16.63 21.47 4.12
C PHE A 202 17.81 21.75 5.05
N ASN A 203 17.57 22.23 6.27
CA ASN A 203 18.65 22.76 7.11
C ASN A 203 18.86 22.02 8.43
N ASP A 204 17.92 21.17 8.87
CA ASP A 204 18.13 20.42 10.11
C ASP A 204 19.27 19.42 9.95
N PRO A 205 20.06 19.17 11.00
CA PRO A 205 21.11 18.18 10.95
C PRO A 205 20.53 16.76 10.86
N ASP A 206 21.24 15.89 10.13
CA ASP A 206 20.90 14.48 10.10
C ASP A 206 21.11 13.84 11.49
N ARG A 207 20.12 13.08 11.95
CA ARG A 207 20.17 12.40 13.26
C ARG A 207 20.85 11.04 13.20
N TYR A 208 20.91 10.44 12.01
CA TYR A 208 21.46 9.11 11.77
C TYR A 208 22.35 9.10 10.53
N GLU A 209 23.40 8.30 10.59
CA GLU A 209 24.25 8.04 9.42
C GLU A 209 23.72 6.81 8.69
N PHE A 210 23.35 6.96 7.41
CA PHE A 210 22.99 5.90 6.49
C PHE A 210 23.18 6.39 5.04
N ILE A 211 23.25 5.45 4.10
CA ILE A 211 23.28 5.78 2.67
C ILE A 211 21.88 6.19 2.24
N ASP A 212 21.75 7.44 1.81
CA ASP A 212 20.46 8.04 1.45
C ASP A 212 19.87 7.46 0.16
N THR A 213 18.58 7.56 0.00
CA THR A 213 17.84 7.18 -1.20
C THR A 213 17.03 8.35 -1.71
N ASN A 214 17.22 8.69 -2.99
CA ASN A 214 16.40 9.67 -3.68
C ASN A 214 15.51 8.94 -4.71
N PRO A 215 14.19 8.89 -4.54
CA PRO A 215 13.31 8.19 -5.48
C PRO A 215 13.33 8.82 -6.88
N ASN A 216 13.66 10.11 -7.02
CA ASN A 216 13.73 10.80 -8.30
C ASN A 216 14.81 10.23 -9.24
N ASP A 217 15.87 9.63 -8.69
CA ASP A 217 16.91 8.99 -9.49
C ASP A 217 16.38 7.80 -10.30
N ASN A 218 15.42 7.06 -9.73
CA ASN A 218 14.75 5.94 -10.39
C ASN A 218 13.57 6.43 -11.25
N LEU A 219 12.73 7.32 -10.70
CA LEU A 219 11.56 7.85 -11.39
C LEU A 219 11.94 8.58 -12.69
N SER A 220 13.07 9.30 -12.71
CA SER A 220 13.57 9.97 -13.93
C SER A 220 13.87 9.00 -15.08
N LYS A 221 14.20 7.75 -14.80
CA LYS A 221 14.53 6.70 -15.78
C LYS A 221 13.30 5.89 -16.23
N LEU A 222 12.23 5.85 -15.41
CA LEU A 222 11.03 5.09 -15.70
C LEU A 222 10.15 5.81 -16.74
N SER A 223 9.46 5.02 -17.57
CA SER A 223 8.47 5.50 -18.56
C SER A 223 7.06 4.97 -18.29
N ILE A 224 6.88 4.20 -17.20
CA ILE A 224 5.57 3.67 -16.81
C ILE A 224 4.76 4.72 -16.04
N PRO A 225 3.41 4.68 -16.11
CA PRO A 225 2.57 5.59 -15.35
C PRO A 225 2.67 5.35 -13.85
N GLY A 226 2.48 6.42 -13.07
CA GLY A 226 2.44 6.37 -11.62
C GLY A 226 1.40 7.33 -11.04
N LEU A 227 0.68 6.88 -10.03
CA LEU A 227 -0.27 7.70 -9.29
C LEU A 227 0.13 7.78 -7.81
N TRP A 228 0.14 9.00 -7.28
CA TRP A 228 0.32 9.27 -5.85
C TRP A 228 -0.98 9.78 -5.23
N ILE A 229 -1.32 9.25 -4.07
CA ILE A 229 -2.43 9.72 -3.23
C ILE A 229 -1.84 10.37 -1.99
N PHE A 230 -2.17 11.64 -1.77
CA PHE A 230 -1.67 12.40 -0.63
C PHE A 230 -2.79 12.90 0.27
N GLY A 231 -2.50 12.99 1.57
CA GLY A 231 -3.33 13.68 2.55
C GLY A 231 -2.75 15.06 2.86
N GLY A 232 -3.57 16.12 2.77
CA GLY A 232 -3.11 17.50 2.98
C GLY A 232 -2.70 17.83 4.42
N LYS A 233 -3.08 16.97 5.39
CA LYS A 233 -2.68 17.08 6.79
C LYS A 233 -1.62 16.05 7.19
N ASP A 234 -0.88 15.52 6.23
CA ASP A 234 0.21 14.59 6.49
C ASP A 234 1.32 15.27 7.33
N ILE A 235 1.71 14.63 8.43
CA ILE A 235 2.77 15.06 9.34
C ILE A 235 4.00 14.14 9.29
N GLN A 236 4.02 13.18 8.36
CA GLN A 236 5.15 12.28 8.16
C GLN A 236 5.86 12.55 6.83
N VAL A 237 5.12 13.03 5.83
CA VAL A 237 5.63 13.35 4.50
C VAL A 237 5.33 14.80 4.18
N PRO A 238 6.31 15.62 3.76
CA PRO A 238 6.06 16.99 3.30
C PRO A 238 5.42 16.94 1.90
N VAL A 239 4.09 16.98 1.90
CA VAL A 239 3.26 16.70 0.71
C VAL A 239 3.47 17.72 -0.40
N ASN A 240 3.47 19.02 -0.07
CA ASN A 240 3.61 20.06 -1.08
C ASN A 240 4.97 19.99 -1.80
N LEU A 241 6.03 19.70 -1.05
CA LEU A 241 7.36 19.50 -1.64
C LEU A 241 7.39 18.25 -2.53
N SER A 242 6.73 17.16 -2.12
CA SER A 242 6.60 15.95 -2.94
C SER A 242 5.82 16.21 -4.24
N ILE A 243 4.77 17.03 -4.18
CA ILE A 243 3.98 17.45 -5.37
C ILE A 243 4.86 18.24 -6.33
N GLU A 244 5.68 19.17 -5.84
CA GLU A 244 6.60 19.95 -6.68
C GLU A 244 7.57 19.06 -7.45
N TYR A 245 8.14 18.04 -6.80
CA TYR A 245 8.99 17.07 -7.50
C TYR A 245 8.23 16.26 -8.54
N LEU A 246 6.96 15.88 -8.27
CA LEU A 246 6.11 15.26 -9.29
C LEU A 246 5.88 16.19 -10.50
N ASP A 247 5.59 17.45 -10.25
CA ASP A 247 5.36 18.41 -11.32
C ASP A 247 6.64 18.68 -12.14
N ILE A 248 7.82 18.67 -11.51
CA ILE A 248 9.09 18.70 -12.22
C ILE A 248 9.28 17.46 -13.11
N LEU A 249 8.95 16.27 -12.61
CA LEU A 249 9.03 15.05 -13.41
C LEU A 249 8.01 15.04 -14.56
N LYS A 250 6.80 15.51 -14.33
CA LYS A 250 5.75 15.69 -15.36
C LYS A 250 6.21 16.68 -16.45
N SER A 251 6.83 17.80 -16.09
CA SER A 251 7.36 18.77 -17.06
C SER A 251 8.46 18.18 -17.94
N LYS A 252 9.13 17.09 -17.49
CA LYS A 252 10.09 16.30 -18.24
C LYS A 252 9.46 15.14 -19.02
N GLY A 253 8.14 15.14 -19.17
CA GLY A 253 7.40 14.14 -19.95
C GLY A 253 7.12 12.84 -19.22
N LYS A 254 7.23 12.78 -17.88
CA LYS A 254 6.85 11.59 -17.11
C LYS A 254 5.35 11.49 -16.94
N HIS A 255 4.81 10.27 -17.02
CA HIS A 255 3.39 9.98 -16.88
C HIS A 255 3.03 9.77 -15.40
N TYR A 256 3.25 10.79 -14.59
CA TYR A 256 2.96 10.78 -13.17
C TYR A 256 1.81 11.71 -12.83
N GLU A 257 0.93 11.22 -11.97
CA GLU A 257 -0.25 11.91 -11.51
C GLU A 257 -0.29 11.93 -9.98
N TYR A 258 -1.04 12.85 -9.40
CA TYR A 258 -1.36 12.80 -7.98
C TYR A 258 -2.80 13.22 -7.72
N LYS A 259 -3.32 12.78 -6.59
CA LYS A 259 -4.59 13.24 -6.02
C LYS A 259 -4.36 13.64 -4.57
N LEU A 260 -4.65 14.89 -4.26
CA LEU A 260 -4.61 15.43 -2.90
C LEU A 260 -6.00 15.36 -2.27
N PHE A 261 -6.05 14.84 -1.03
CA PHE A 261 -7.21 14.87 -0.15
C PHE A 261 -6.93 15.81 1.02
N PRO A 262 -7.40 17.07 0.97
CA PRO A 262 -6.92 18.13 1.87
C PRO A 262 -7.11 17.86 3.37
N ASN A 263 -8.14 17.07 3.71
CA ASN A 263 -8.51 16.80 5.10
C ASN A 263 -7.95 15.49 5.66
N LEU A 264 -7.24 14.68 4.85
CA LEU A 264 -6.64 13.43 5.29
C LEU A 264 -5.20 13.65 5.78
N GLY A 265 -4.78 12.84 6.75
CA GLY A 265 -3.40 12.73 7.20
C GLY A 265 -2.61 11.70 6.40
N HIS A 266 -1.55 11.15 7.02
CA HIS A 266 -0.65 10.17 6.40
C HIS A 266 -1.34 8.89 5.96
N ASN A 267 -2.33 8.41 6.70
CA ASN A 267 -2.93 7.08 6.49
C ASN A 267 -4.02 7.09 5.41
N THR A 268 -3.70 7.58 4.20
CA THR A 268 -4.67 7.74 3.11
C THR A 268 -5.24 6.42 2.59
N ALA A 269 -4.48 5.32 2.64
CA ALA A 269 -4.94 4.00 2.19
C ALA A 269 -6.01 3.38 3.11
N PHE A 270 -5.99 3.72 4.40
CA PHE A 270 -6.82 3.15 5.45
C PHE A 270 -7.59 4.23 6.21
N SER A 271 -7.88 5.34 5.56
CA SER A 271 -8.71 6.40 6.12
C SER A 271 -10.18 5.95 6.19
N ASP A 272 -10.97 6.59 7.07
CA ASP A 272 -12.41 6.36 7.13
C ASP A 272 -13.15 6.77 5.83
N SER A 273 -12.48 7.54 4.97
CA SER A 273 -12.98 7.90 3.65
C SER A 273 -12.66 6.81 2.63
N GLU A 274 -13.67 6.33 1.92
CA GLU A 274 -13.49 5.40 0.80
C GLU A 274 -12.95 6.07 -0.48
N GLU A 275 -12.91 7.40 -0.53
CA GLU A 275 -12.56 8.17 -1.74
C GLU A 275 -11.14 7.87 -2.26
N PRO A 276 -10.08 7.79 -1.42
CA PRO A 276 -8.73 7.47 -1.89
C PRO A 276 -8.68 6.10 -2.58
N MET A 277 -9.33 5.11 -1.98
CA MET A 277 -9.40 3.76 -2.54
C MET A 277 -10.19 3.72 -3.84
N LYS A 278 -11.37 4.36 -3.89
CA LYS A 278 -12.17 4.46 -5.13
C LYS A 278 -11.38 5.12 -6.26
N TYR A 279 -10.62 6.16 -5.94
CA TYR A 279 -9.81 6.87 -6.92
C TYR A 279 -8.74 5.95 -7.52
N ILE A 280 -7.97 5.26 -6.69
CA ILE A 280 -6.92 4.33 -7.14
C ILE A 280 -7.50 3.16 -7.95
N LEU A 281 -8.60 2.56 -7.49
CA LEU A 281 -9.26 1.47 -8.20
C LEU A 281 -9.69 1.87 -9.61
N ASN A 282 -10.26 3.06 -9.76
CA ASN A 282 -10.67 3.58 -11.06
C ASN A 282 -9.46 3.86 -11.96
N TRP A 283 -8.38 4.43 -11.40
CA TRP A 283 -7.15 4.69 -12.13
C TRP A 283 -6.48 3.40 -12.59
N VAL A 284 -6.33 2.39 -11.73
CA VAL A 284 -5.77 1.08 -12.12
C VAL A 284 -6.55 0.43 -13.24
N LYS A 285 -7.90 0.50 -13.19
CA LYS A 285 -8.77 -0.03 -14.26
C LYS A 285 -8.69 0.75 -15.58
N SER A 286 -8.09 1.92 -15.61
CA SER A 286 -7.93 2.75 -16.81
C SER A 286 -6.59 2.54 -17.53
N ILE A 287 -5.64 1.81 -16.94
CA ILE A 287 -4.25 1.71 -17.44
C ILE A 287 -4.13 1.06 -18.81
N ASP A 288 -5.04 0.16 -19.17
CA ASP A 288 -5.02 -0.57 -20.46
C ASP A 288 -6.12 -0.10 -21.44
N LYS A 289 -6.66 1.10 -21.26
CA LYS A 289 -7.60 1.71 -22.20
C LYS A 289 -6.92 2.80 -23.03
#